data_ef4635e92494c85b2330318f9185c07e
#
_entry.id   ef4635e92494c85b2330318f9185c07e
#
_cell.length_a   1.000
_cell.length_b   1.000
_cell.length_c   1.000
_cell.angle_alpha   90.00
_cell.angle_beta   90.00
_cell.angle_gamma   90.00
#
_symmetry.space_group_name_H-M   'P 1'
#
loop_
_entity.id
_entity.type
_entity.pdbx_description
1 polymer ?
#
loop_
_entity_poly.entity_id
_entity_poly.type
_entity_poly.pdbx_seq_one_letter_code
_entity_poly.pdbx_strand_id
1 'polypeptide(L)'
;NEQRSAAAGSYNAAFARVQVLMSCAPLFDLEQLPAADRERYGPGAFGQHALQARHLIENGSTFVMVANGMPWDNHVFQHEMHQMLVPELDNVLYQLVTDLGERGMLEDTLVIAMGEFGRTPWLNAARGRDHYPNAWSLAMAGCGIHGGVVHGATDALGVEVTDGVADNRRLFATIFSALGIQPHEAYDLPGLPTFHRVEGEAEPIHEILA
;
A
#
# COMPACT_ATOMS: atom_id res chain seq x y z
N ASN A 1 -10.45 -41.78 -11.34
CA ASN A 1 -10.92 -40.86 -12.42
C ASN A 1 -11.18 -39.43 -11.91
N GLU A 2 -11.78 -39.23 -10.74
CA GLU A 2 -12.09 -37.90 -10.19
C GLU A 2 -10.86 -37.04 -9.90
N GLN A 3 -9.80 -37.61 -9.29
CA GLN A 3 -8.55 -36.88 -9.02
C GLN A 3 -7.83 -36.43 -10.31
N ARG A 4 -7.88 -37.24 -11.37
CA ARG A 4 -7.32 -36.86 -12.68
C ARG A 4 -8.15 -35.77 -13.36
N SER A 5 -9.46 -35.81 -13.19
CA SER A 5 -10.38 -34.77 -13.71
C SER A 5 -10.18 -33.43 -12.99
N ALA A 6 -10.03 -33.45 -11.65
CA ALA A 6 -9.77 -32.26 -10.86
C ALA A 6 -8.39 -31.63 -11.20
N ALA A 7 -7.34 -32.47 -11.34
CA ALA A 7 -6.01 -32.01 -11.75
C ALA A 7 -6.01 -31.39 -13.15
N ALA A 8 -6.73 -31.97 -14.10
CA ALA A 8 -6.90 -31.42 -15.46
C ALA A 8 -7.66 -30.10 -15.42
N GLY A 9 -8.70 -29.97 -14.59
CA GLY A 9 -9.42 -28.71 -14.40
C GLY A 9 -8.53 -27.60 -13.84
N SER A 10 -7.72 -27.91 -12.81
CA SER A 10 -6.76 -26.97 -12.23
C SER A 10 -5.69 -26.52 -13.22
N TYR A 11 -5.17 -27.46 -14.04
CA TYR A 11 -4.21 -27.15 -15.10
C TYR A 11 -4.80 -26.23 -16.16
N ASN A 12 -6.01 -26.52 -16.64
CA ASN A 12 -6.67 -25.69 -17.64
C ASN A 12 -6.97 -24.28 -17.11
N ALA A 13 -7.39 -24.16 -15.84
CA ALA A 13 -7.60 -22.88 -15.20
C ALA A 13 -6.30 -22.08 -15.06
N ALA A 14 -5.20 -22.72 -14.68
CA ALA A 14 -3.89 -22.10 -14.62
C ALA A 14 -3.43 -21.62 -16.00
N PHE A 15 -3.57 -22.45 -17.03
CA PHE A 15 -3.22 -22.10 -18.40
C PHE A 15 -4.02 -20.93 -18.94
N ALA A 16 -5.35 -20.92 -18.69
CA ALA A 16 -6.21 -19.80 -19.06
C ALA A 16 -5.78 -18.49 -18.38
N ARG A 17 -5.38 -18.54 -17.10
CA ARG A 17 -4.83 -17.37 -16.39
C ARG A 17 -3.53 -16.86 -17.02
N VAL A 18 -2.63 -17.77 -17.42
CA VAL A 18 -1.40 -17.39 -18.13
C VAL A 18 -1.72 -16.70 -19.46
N GLN A 19 -2.69 -17.20 -20.21
CA GLN A 19 -3.10 -16.56 -21.47
C GLN A 19 -3.65 -15.14 -21.24
N VAL A 20 -4.47 -14.94 -20.19
CA VAL A 20 -4.95 -13.62 -19.80
C VAL A 20 -3.77 -12.70 -19.43
N LEU A 21 -2.84 -13.16 -18.60
CA LEU A 21 -1.65 -12.38 -18.25
C LEU A 21 -0.83 -11.99 -19.47
N MET A 22 -0.64 -12.91 -20.42
CA MET A 22 0.06 -12.61 -21.69
C MET A 22 -0.68 -11.57 -22.53
N SER A 23 -2.01 -11.57 -22.52
CA SER A 23 -2.80 -10.55 -23.22
C SER A 23 -2.71 -9.17 -22.57
N CYS A 24 -2.34 -9.10 -21.28
CA CYS A 24 -2.12 -7.85 -20.56
C CYS A 24 -0.71 -7.28 -20.77
N ALA A 25 0.19 -7.96 -21.49
CA ALA A 25 1.56 -7.49 -21.72
C ALA A 25 1.65 -6.03 -22.23
N PRO A 26 0.77 -5.53 -23.12
CA PRO A 26 0.79 -4.13 -23.53
C PRO A 26 0.58 -3.12 -22.40
N LEU A 27 -0.11 -3.51 -21.31
CA LEU A 27 -0.33 -2.63 -20.16
C LEU A 27 0.98 -2.32 -19.40
N PHE A 28 2.03 -3.09 -19.63
CA PHE A 28 3.35 -2.90 -19.01
C PHE A 28 4.32 -2.09 -19.88
N ASP A 29 3.89 -1.69 -21.07
CA ASP A 29 4.69 -0.86 -21.98
C ASP A 29 4.35 0.63 -21.77
N LEU A 30 5.09 1.28 -20.89
CA LEU A 30 4.91 2.71 -20.58
C LEU A 30 5.22 3.62 -21.76
N GLU A 31 5.94 3.15 -22.79
CA GLU A 31 6.21 3.96 -23.99
C GLU A 31 4.93 4.25 -24.78
N GLN A 32 3.89 3.47 -24.61
CA GLN A 32 2.57 3.69 -25.23
C GLN A 32 1.76 4.79 -24.51
N LEU A 33 2.15 5.19 -23.30
CA LEU A 33 1.49 6.27 -22.58
C LEU A 33 1.92 7.64 -23.11
N PRO A 34 1.08 8.68 -22.97
CA PRO A 34 1.44 10.03 -23.34
C PRO A 34 2.77 10.48 -22.69
N ALA A 35 3.60 11.18 -23.43
CA ALA A 35 4.89 11.66 -22.93
C ALA A 35 4.69 12.55 -21.67
N ALA A 36 3.62 13.36 -21.64
CA ALA A 36 3.29 14.20 -20.50
C ALA A 36 3.04 13.39 -19.21
N ASP A 37 2.41 12.20 -19.30
CA ASP A 37 2.20 11.31 -18.14
C ASP A 37 3.56 10.80 -17.63
N ARG A 38 4.46 10.38 -18.52
CA ARG A 38 5.80 9.89 -18.17
C ARG A 38 6.67 10.99 -17.56
N GLU A 39 6.63 12.20 -18.12
CA GLU A 39 7.36 13.35 -17.60
C GLU A 39 6.86 13.78 -16.22
N ARG A 40 5.54 13.70 -15.98
CA ARG A 40 4.90 14.05 -14.72
C ARG A 40 5.49 13.27 -13.53
N TYR A 41 5.70 11.96 -13.70
CA TYR A 41 6.24 11.09 -12.66
C TYR A 41 7.78 11.11 -12.59
N GLY A 42 8.43 11.80 -13.52
CA GLY A 42 9.87 11.92 -13.61
C GLY A 42 10.57 10.66 -14.16
N PRO A 43 11.88 10.76 -14.45
CA PRO A 43 12.63 9.68 -15.09
C PRO A 43 13.08 8.58 -14.12
N GLY A 44 12.89 8.76 -12.81
CA GLY A 44 13.29 7.79 -11.79
C GLY A 44 12.46 6.52 -11.84
N ALA A 45 13.06 5.38 -11.52
CA ALA A 45 12.38 4.09 -11.56
C ALA A 45 11.14 4.06 -10.65
N PHE A 46 11.21 4.66 -9.47
CA PHE A 46 10.09 4.69 -8.54
C PHE A 46 8.89 5.48 -9.09
N GLY A 47 9.14 6.65 -9.71
CA GLY A 47 8.09 7.41 -10.38
C GLY A 47 7.46 6.65 -11.54
N GLN A 48 8.27 5.98 -12.36
CA GLN A 48 7.76 5.16 -13.46
C GLN A 48 6.97 3.94 -12.95
N HIS A 49 7.35 3.32 -11.82
CA HIS A 49 6.56 2.27 -11.19
C HIS A 49 5.22 2.78 -10.64
N ALA A 50 5.18 4.00 -10.10
CA ALA A 50 3.92 4.61 -9.66
C ALA A 50 3.00 4.95 -10.86
N LEU A 51 3.55 5.44 -11.96
CA LEU A 51 2.82 5.60 -13.24
C LEU A 51 2.26 4.27 -13.72
N GLN A 52 3.07 3.20 -13.68
CA GLN A 52 2.64 1.84 -14.02
C GLN A 52 1.48 1.38 -13.13
N ALA A 53 1.57 1.63 -11.81
CA ALA A 53 0.50 1.30 -10.87
C ALA A 53 -0.79 2.02 -11.21
N ARG A 54 -0.75 3.34 -11.45
CA ARG A 54 -1.92 4.12 -11.88
C ARG A 54 -2.51 3.54 -13.15
N HIS A 55 -1.69 3.24 -14.16
CA HIS A 55 -2.15 2.68 -15.43
C HIS A 55 -2.81 1.29 -15.25
N LEU A 56 -2.25 0.45 -14.41
CA LEU A 56 -2.84 -0.87 -14.11
C LEU A 56 -4.19 -0.75 -13.40
N ILE A 57 -4.33 0.15 -12.43
CA ILE A 57 -5.61 0.42 -11.74
C ILE A 57 -6.64 0.96 -12.74
N GLU A 58 -6.27 1.90 -13.61
CA GLU A 58 -7.12 2.44 -14.67
C GLU A 58 -7.65 1.36 -15.62
N ASN A 59 -6.88 0.27 -15.80
CA ASN A 59 -7.23 -0.88 -16.62
C ASN A 59 -7.80 -2.07 -15.82
N GLY A 60 -8.31 -1.82 -14.62
CA GLY A 60 -9.10 -2.79 -13.85
C GLY A 60 -8.30 -3.69 -12.90
N SER A 61 -7.03 -3.41 -12.66
CA SER A 61 -6.32 -4.07 -11.56
C SER A 61 -6.92 -3.62 -10.23
N THR A 62 -7.23 -4.57 -9.36
CA THR A 62 -7.85 -4.28 -8.05
C THR A 62 -6.84 -4.01 -6.95
N PHE A 63 -5.58 -4.38 -7.15
CA PHE A 63 -4.50 -4.17 -6.19
C PHE A 63 -3.16 -4.08 -6.92
N VAL A 64 -2.37 -3.06 -6.61
CA VAL A 64 -1.00 -2.92 -7.08
C VAL A 64 -0.12 -2.50 -5.91
N MET A 65 0.98 -3.22 -5.72
CA MET A 65 2.01 -2.85 -4.75
C MET A 65 3.23 -2.30 -5.50
N VAL A 66 3.62 -1.09 -5.15
CA VAL A 66 4.84 -0.44 -5.65
C VAL A 66 5.89 -0.47 -4.57
N ALA A 67 6.97 -1.20 -4.82
CA ALA A 67 8.13 -1.17 -3.93
C ALA A 67 9.14 -0.13 -4.43
N ASN A 68 9.52 0.79 -3.56
CA ASN A 68 10.69 1.62 -3.81
C ASN A 68 11.94 0.76 -3.58
N GLY A 69 12.68 0.45 -4.64
CA GLY A 69 13.89 -0.39 -4.58
C GLY A 69 15.07 0.23 -3.85
N MET A 70 14.94 1.47 -3.36
CA MET A 70 15.94 2.13 -2.55
C MET A 70 15.92 1.62 -1.11
N PRO A 71 17.09 1.54 -0.44
CA PRO A 71 17.17 1.02 0.92
C PRO A 71 16.59 2.02 1.92
N TRP A 72 15.40 1.73 2.45
CA TRP A 72 14.80 2.45 3.58
C TRP A 72 15.24 1.89 4.94
N ASP A 73 15.89 0.73 4.95
CA ASP A 73 16.43 0.08 6.15
C ASP A 73 17.74 0.72 6.59
N ASN A 74 17.68 1.96 7.03
CA ASN A 74 18.85 2.81 7.28
C ASN A 74 19.42 2.64 8.69
N HIS A 75 20.09 1.52 8.92
CA HIS A 75 20.86 1.28 10.16
C HIS A 75 22.14 2.12 10.28
N VAL A 76 22.52 2.81 9.23
CA VAL A 76 23.68 3.71 9.17
C VAL A 76 23.31 4.99 8.44
N PHE A 77 23.85 6.13 8.89
CA PHE A 77 23.67 7.43 8.23
C PHE A 77 22.23 7.75 7.80
N GLN A 78 21.26 7.44 8.65
CA GLN A 78 19.84 7.57 8.31
C GLN A 78 19.46 8.96 7.81
N HIS A 79 19.98 10.00 8.44
CA HIS A 79 19.61 11.37 8.08
C HIS A 79 20.07 11.73 6.65
N GLU A 80 21.29 11.35 6.32
CA GLU A 80 21.85 11.55 4.97
C GLU A 80 21.09 10.75 3.91
N MET A 81 20.71 9.51 4.22
CA MET A 81 19.92 8.67 3.34
C MET A 81 18.51 9.26 3.13
N HIS A 82 17.86 9.74 4.18
CA HIS A 82 16.53 10.33 4.07
C HIS A 82 16.52 11.65 3.29
N GLN A 83 17.62 12.40 3.25
CA GLN A 83 17.71 13.59 2.38
C GLN A 83 17.59 13.24 0.89
N MET A 84 17.89 12.00 0.49
CA MET A 84 17.72 11.51 -0.88
C MET A 84 16.37 10.79 -1.07
N LEU A 85 15.96 9.99 -0.11
CA LEU A 85 14.78 9.12 -0.23
C LEU A 85 13.46 9.87 -0.08
N VAL A 86 13.39 10.79 0.89
CA VAL A 86 12.14 11.47 1.23
C VAL A 86 11.66 12.39 0.10
N PRO A 87 12.51 13.21 -0.55
CA PRO A 87 12.05 14.04 -1.67
C PRO A 87 11.51 13.23 -2.85
N GLU A 88 12.07 12.05 -3.13
CA GLU A 88 11.56 11.17 -4.18
C GLU A 88 10.19 10.61 -3.81
N LEU A 89 10.04 10.11 -2.58
CA LEU A 89 8.74 9.61 -2.08
C LEU A 89 7.68 10.70 -2.09
N ASP A 90 8.01 11.88 -1.57
CA ASP A 90 7.10 13.03 -1.52
C ASP A 90 6.60 13.41 -2.91
N ASN A 91 7.52 13.58 -3.86
CA ASN A 91 7.15 13.90 -5.24
C ASN A 91 6.28 12.82 -5.89
N VAL A 92 6.67 11.54 -5.76
CA VAL A 92 5.94 10.43 -6.39
C VAL A 92 4.54 10.30 -5.77
N LEU A 93 4.41 10.40 -4.45
CA LEU A 93 3.12 10.32 -3.77
C LEU A 93 2.22 11.50 -4.17
N TYR A 94 2.77 12.72 -4.19
CA TYR A 94 2.07 13.90 -4.65
C TYR A 94 1.55 13.74 -6.10
N GLN A 95 2.41 13.29 -7.03
CA GLN A 95 2.01 13.11 -8.42
C GLN A 95 0.93 12.04 -8.56
N LEU A 96 1.07 10.91 -7.87
CA LEU A 96 0.10 9.81 -7.94
C LEU A 96 -1.27 10.25 -7.41
N VAL A 97 -1.34 10.86 -6.22
CA VAL A 97 -2.61 11.30 -5.62
C VAL A 97 -3.27 12.38 -6.47
N THR A 98 -2.48 13.34 -6.98
CA THR A 98 -2.99 14.42 -7.83
C THR A 98 -3.51 13.88 -9.17
N ASP A 99 -2.78 12.97 -9.82
CA ASP A 99 -3.17 12.37 -11.11
C ASP A 99 -4.46 11.53 -10.96
N LEU A 100 -4.57 10.74 -9.90
CA LEU A 100 -5.80 10.00 -9.58
C LEU A 100 -6.97 10.95 -9.33
N GLY A 101 -6.76 12.06 -8.62
CA GLY A 101 -7.78 13.07 -8.37
C GLY A 101 -8.25 13.75 -9.65
N GLU A 102 -7.33 14.19 -10.51
CA GLU A 102 -7.63 14.82 -11.79
C GLU A 102 -8.39 13.89 -12.75
N ARG A 103 -8.19 12.59 -12.65
CA ARG A 103 -8.88 11.56 -13.45
C ARG A 103 -10.20 11.11 -12.83
N GLY A 104 -10.57 11.61 -11.64
CA GLY A 104 -11.76 11.16 -10.92
C GLY A 104 -11.65 9.73 -10.38
N MET A 105 -10.43 9.21 -10.25
CA MET A 105 -10.17 7.84 -9.77
C MET A 105 -9.89 7.77 -8.27
N LEU A 106 -9.58 8.89 -7.62
CA LEU A 106 -9.18 8.92 -6.21
C LEU A 106 -10.34 8.53 -5.27
N GLU A 107 -11.59 8.73 -5.69
CA GLU A 107 -12.77 8.34 -4.91
C GLU A 107 -12.88 6.81 -4.78
N ASP A 108 -12.40 6.07 -5.78
CA ASP A 108 -12.46 4.59 -5.84
C ASP A 108 -11.09 3.92 -5.64
N THR A 109 -10.04 4.70 -5.37
CA THR A 109 -8.67 4.18 -5.23
C THR A 109 -8.09 4.59 -3.89
N LEU A 110 -7.81 3.62 -3.02
CA LEU A 110 -7.09 3.86 -1.78
C LEU A 110 -5.58 3.79 -2.03
N VAL A 111 -4.89 4.88 -1.76
CA VAL A 111 -3.42 4.97 -1.81
C VAL A 111 -2.87 4.90 -0.39
N ILE A 112 -1.94 3.98 -0.14
CA ILE A 112 -1.28 3.83 1.16
C ILE A 112 0.24 3.86 0.94
N ALA A 113 0.93 4.75 1.65
CA ALA A 113 2.38 4.75 1.76
C ALA A 113 2.79 4.36 3.17
N MET A 114 3.49 3.24 3.32
CA MET A 114 3.85 2.69 4.63
C MET A 114 5.14 1.86 4.57
N GLY A 115 5.79 1.71 5.70
CA GLY A 115 6.75 0.65 5.97
C GLY A 115 6.13 -0.44 6.86
N GLU A 116 6.89 -1.50 7.13
CA GLU A 116 6.44 -2.65 7.94
C GLU A 116 6.40 -2.33 9.44
N PHE A 117 7.23 -1.39 9.91
CA PHE A 117 7.32 -0.89 11.29
C PHE A 117 8.03 0.46 11.31
N GLY A 118 8.12 1.09 12.49
CA GLY A 118 8.84 2.32 12.71
C GLY A 118 10.35 2.14 12.95
N ARG A 119 10.99 3.24 13.26
CA ARG A 119 12.43 3.30 13.58
C ARG A 119 12.62 3.89 14.96
N THR A 120 13.69 3.47 15.65
CA THR A 120 13.99 3.97 16.99
C THR A 120 14.02 5.50 17.03
N PRO A 121 13.41 6.16 18.04
CA PRO A 121 13.45 7.61 18.16
C PRO A 121 14.85 8.18 18.48
N TRP A 122 15.79 7.32 18.84
CA TRP A 122 17.23 7.66 19.03
C TRP A 122 18.07 7.10 17.89
N LEU A 123 19.24 7.68 17.69
CA LEU A 123 20.25 7.18 16.77
C LEU A 123 21.11 6.11 17.45
N ASN A 124 21.50 5.09 16.70
CA ASN A 124 22.51 4.13 17.10
C ASN A 124 23.94 4.68 16.90
N ALA A 125 24.96 3.90 17.27
CA ALA A 125 26.37 4.32 17.17
C ALA A 125 26.84 4.61 15.73
N ALA A 126 26.15 4.07 14.71
CA ALA A 126 26.44 4.30 13.31
C ALA A 126 25.58 5.44 12.69
N ARG A 127 24.96 6.28 13.53
CA ARG A 127 24.08 7.38 13.11
C ARG A 127 22.87 6.91 12.28
N GLY A 128 22.48 5.64 12.42
CA GLY A 128 21.30 5.06 11.87
C GLY A 128 20.19 4.91 12.91
N ARG A 129 19.08 4.32 12.50
CA ARG A 129 17.96 3.94 13.39
C ARG A 129 17.64 2.47 13.19
N ASP A 130 17.43 1.77 14.30
CA ASP A 130 17.08 0.36 14.30
C ASP A 130 15.55 0.16 14.20
N HIS A 131 15.12 -1.08 14.01
CA HIS A 131 13.71 -1.42 13.94
C HIS A 131 13.00 -1.10 15.26
N TYR A 132 11.80 -0.50 15.17
CA TYR A 132 11.01 -0.12 16.33
C TYR A 132 9.51 -0.33 16.07
N PRO A 133 8.94 -1.45 16.52
CA PRO A 133 7.56 -1.80 16.19
C PRO A 133 6.50 -1.06 17.05
N ASN A 134 6.91 -0.35 18.11
CA ASN A 134 5.97 0.23 19.07
C ASN A 134 5.31 1.52 18.56
N ALA A 135 5.92 2.20 17.59
CA ALA A 135 5.35 3.39 16.97
C ALA A 135 5.86 3.55 15.55
N TRP A 136 4.95 3.79 14.60
CA TRP A 136 5.30 4.16 13.23
C TRP A 136 4.17 5.00 12.60
N SER A 137 4.46 5.59 11.46
CA SER A 137 3.52 6.42 10.72
C SER A 137 3.29 5.87 9.32
N LEU A 138 2.12 6.11 8.80
CA LEU A 138 1.77 5.85 7.41
C LEU A 138 0.97 7.04 6.84
N ALA A 139 0.87 7.12 5.52
CA ALA A 139 0.01 8.10 4.85
C ALA A 139 -1.06 7.37 4.03
N MET A 140 -2.27 7.90 4.03
CA MET A 140 -3.41 7.38 3.27
C MET A 140 -4.08 8.50 2.50
N ALA A 141 -4.61 8.18 1.30
CA ALA A 141 -5.41 9.09 0.51
C ALA A 141 -6.42 8.31 -0.35
N GLY A 142 -7.56 8.93 -0.65
CA GLY A 142 -8.60 8.34 -1.48
C GLY A 142 -9.60 7.46 -0.73
N CYS A 143 -10.58 6.91 -1.44
CA CYS A 143 -11.64 6.06 -0.88
C CYS A 143 -12.29 6.61 0.39
N GLY A 144 -12.63 7.90 0.42
CA GLY A 144 -13.27 8.52 1.58
C GLY A 144 -12.34 8.76 2.77
N ILE A 145 -11.02 8.65 2.62
CA ILE A 145 -10.08 9.09 3.66
C ILE A 145 -10.08 10.62 3.71
N HIS A 146 -10.32 11.19 4.89
CA HIS A 146 -10.26 12.63 5.09
C HIS A 146 -8.85 13.19 4.87
N GLY A 147 -8.71 14.09 3.90
CA GLY A 147 -7.45 14.77 3.63
C GLY A 147 -7.10 15.81 4.72
N GLY A 148 -5.79 15.94 5.01
CA GLY A 148 -5.29 16.92 5.97
C GLY A 148 -5.52 16.58 7.45
N VAL A 149 -5.99 15.38 7.75
CA VAL A 149 -6.19 14.87 9.11
C VAL A 149 -4.95 14.13 9.58
N VAL A 150 -4.60 14.31 10.84
CA VAL A 150 -3.60 13.51 11.56
C VAL A 150 -4.33 12.75 12.67
N HIS A 151 -4.17 11.43 12.69
CA HIS A 151 -4.69 10.56 13.74
C HIS A 151 -3.53 9.96 14.54
N GLY A 152 -3.65 10.04 15.86
CA GLY A 152 -2.67 9.52 16.79
C GLY A 152 -1.49 10.44 17.05
N ALA A 153 -0.89 10.25 18.21
CA ALA A 153 0.32 10.96 18.63
C ALA A 153 1.18 10.08 19.53
N THR A 154 2.47 10.32 19.51
CA THR A 154 3.43 9.73 20.46
C THR A 154 3.65 10.66 21.64
N ASP A 155 4.33 10.16 22.67
CA ASP A 155 4.94 10.99 23.71
C ASP A 155 6.00 11.95 23.09
N ALA A 156 6.49 12.88 23.90
CA ALA A 156 7.43 13.90 23.45
C ALA A 156 8.79 13.33 22.96
N LEU A 157 9.08 12.08 23.28
CA LEU A 157 10.32 11.39 22.89
C LEU A 157 10.11 10.47 21.68
N GLY A 158 8.88 10.27 21.21
CA GLY A 158 8.57 9.37 20.11
C GLY A 158 8.67 7.88 20.49
N VAL A 159 8.59 7.55 21.77
CA VAL A 159 8.78 6.19 22.30
C VAL A 159 7.48 5.41 22.34
N GLU A 160 6.43 6.00 22.85
CA GLU A 160 5.13 5.33 23.01
C GLU A 160 4.02 6.10 22.30
N VAL A 161 3.08 5.38 21.70
CA VAL A 161 1.85 5.98 21.18
C VAL A 161 0.95 6.28 22.38
N THR A 162 0.64 7.55 22.62
CA THR A 162 -0.12 8.02 23.77
C THR A 162 -1.53 8.48 23.44
N ASP A 163 -1.82 8.68 22.17
CA ASP A 163 -3.14 9.06 21.66
C ASP A 163 -3.43 8.32 20.35
N GLY A 164 -4.70 8.01 20.10
CA GLY A 164 -5.14 7.38 18.84
C GLY A 164 -4.45 6.04 18.54
N VAL A 165 -4.24 5.20 19.56
CA VAL A 165 -3.58 3.89 19.39
C VAL A 165 -4.30 3.07 18.34
N ALA A 166 -3.56 2.66 17.29
CA ALA A 166 -4.04 1.79 16.24
C ALA A 166 -3.04 0.65 16.02
N ASP A 167 -3.50 -0.57 16.24
CA ASP A 167 -2.76 -1.77 15.88
C ASP A 167 -3.08 -2.20 14.43
N ASN A 168 -2.44 -3.27 13.97
CA ASN A 168 -2.67 -3.80 12.63
C ASN A 168 -4.15 -4.15 12.37
N ARG A 169 -4.88 -4.61 13.39
CA ARG A 169 -6.30 -4.97 13.25
C ARG A 169 -7.14 -3.73 12.98
N ARG A 170 -6.94 -2.65 13.72
CA ARG A 170 -7.62 -1.37 13.47
C ARG A 170 -7.24 -0.78 12.11
N LEU A 171 -5.97 -0.88 11.72
CA LEU A 171 -5.53 -0.45 10.39
C LEU A 171 -6.27 -1.23 9.28
N PHE A 172 -6.30 -2.57 9.35
CA PHE A 172 -7.01 -3.37 8.35
C PHE A 172 -8.51 -3.17 8.38
N ALA A 173 -9.12 -2.99 9.56
CA ALA A 173 -10.54 -2.62 9.67
C ALA A 173 -10.82 -1.30 8.95
N THR A 174 -9.92 -0.31 9.10
CA THR A 174 -10.01 0.99 8.43
C THR A 174 -9.87 0.85 6.91
N ILE A 175 -8.88 0.09 6.44
CA ILE A 175 -8.66 -0.18 5.01
C ILE A 175 -9.90 -0.84 4.39
N PHE A 176 -10.42 -1.89 5.00
CA PHE A 176 -11.62 -2.57 4.49
C PHE A 176 -12.83 -1.66 4.51
N SER A 177 -13.04 -0.88 5.57
CA SER A 177 -14.14 0.08 5.65
C SER A 177 -14.05 1.16 4.57
N ALA A 178 -12.87 1.73 4.33
CA ALA A 178 -12.64 2.69 3.26
C ALA A 178 -12.97 2.11 1.87
N LEU A 179 -12.67 0.83 1.66
CA LEU A 179 -12.99 0.11 0.41
C LEU A 179 -14.46 -0.39 0.34
N GLY A 180 -15.31 -0.05 1.31
CA GLY A 180 -16.69 -0.52 1.38
C GLY A 180 -16.84 -2.02 1.67
N ILE A 181 -15.81 -2.64 2.22
CA ILE A 181 -15.75 -4.08 2.52
C ILE A 181 -16.01 -4.27 4.02
N GLN A 182 -16.86 -5.22 4.39
CA GLN A 182 -17.16 -5.53 5.80
C GLN A 182 -15.92 -6.10 6.51
N PRO A 183 -15.37 -5.44 7.54
CA PRO A 183 -14.11 -5.88 8.18
C PRO A 183 -14.23 -7.23 8.90
N HIS A 184 -15.38 -7.51 9.51
CA HIS A 184 -15.59 -8.67 10.38
C HIS A 184 -16.22 -9.88 9.69
N GLU A 185 -16.28 -9.87 8.35
CA GLU A 185 -16.77 -11.03 7.62
C GLU A 185 -15.85 -12.24 7.80
N ALA A 186 -16.47 -13.39 8.02
CA ALA A 186 -15.78 -14.67 8.16
C ALA A 186 -15.97 -15.55 6.94
N TYR A 187 -14.98 -16.38 6.66
CA TYR A 187 -15.00 -17.34 5.55
C TYR A 187 -14.76 -18.75 6.05
N ASP A 188 -15.68 -19.65 5.73
CA ASP A 188 -15.53 -21.08 5.98
C ASP A 188 -15.00 -21.78 4.73
N LEU A 189 -13.81 -22.33 4.84
CA LEU A 189 -13.20 -23.14 3.78
C LEU A 189 -13.20 -24.61 4.19
N PRO A 190 -13.62 -25.55 3.30
CA PRO A 190 -13.67 -26.96 3.63
C PRO A 190 -12.34 -27.51 4.14
N GLY A 191 -12.35 -28.07 5.37
CA GLY A 191 -11.16 -28.67 6.00
C GLY A 191 -10.16 -27.69 6.62
N LEU A 192 -10.51 -26.40 6.69
CA LEU A 192 -9.68 -25.39 7.35
C LEU A 192 -10.49 -24.70 8.46
N PRO A 193 -9.80 -24.07 9.44
CA PRO A 193 -10.48 -23.20 10.40
C PRO A 193 -11.19 -22.05 9.70
N THR A 194 -12.22 -21.48 10.34
CA THR A 194 -12.86 -20.26 9.90
C THR A 194 -11.83 -19.13 9.85
N PHE A 195 -11.74 -18.45 8.71
CA PHE A 195 -10.91 -17.27 8.54
C PHE A 195 -11.74 -16.02 8.75
N HIS A 196 -11.25 -15.12 9.58
CA HIS A 196 -11.79 -13.80 9.75
C HIS A 196 -10.98 -12.79 8.94
N ARG A 197 -11.66 -11.87 8.25
CA ARG A 197 -10.97 -10.80 7.48
C ARG A 197 -10.15 -9.91 8.41
N VAL A 198 -10.73 -9.53 9.55
CA VAL A 198 -10.04 -8.90 10.68
C VAL A 198 -10.35 -9.73 11.92
N GLU A 199 -9.34 -10.11 12.66
CA GLU A 199 -9.51 -10.88 13.90
C GLU A 199 -10.05 -10.00 15.04
N GLY A 200 -10.98 -10.57 15.82
CA GLY A 200 -11.60 -9.89 16.96
C GLY A 200 -12.60 -8.80 16.54
N GLU A 201 -12.82 -7.84 17.43
CA GLU A 201 -13.78 -6.75 17.27
C GLU A 201 -13.08 -5.40 17.09
N ALA A 202 -12.01 -5.37 16.31
CA ALA A 202 -11.25 -4.15 16.09
C ALA A 202 -12.04 -3.17 15.22
N GLU A 203 -12.45 -2.05 15.80
CA GLU A 203 -13.16 -0.98 15.09
C GLU A 203 -12.22 -0.18 14.18
N PRO A 204 -12.69 0.27 13.01
CA PRO A 204 -11.92 1.16 12.15
C PRO A 204 -11.63 2.51 12.85
N ILE A 205 -10.69 3.23 12.33
CA ILE A 205 -10.35 4.59 12.75
C ILE A 205 -11.37 5.54 12.11
N HIS A 206 -12.51 5.75 12.76
CA HIS A 206 -13.62 6.53 12.22
C HIS A 206 -13.26 8.00 11.98
N GLU A 207 -12.30 8.54 12.73
CA GLU A 207 -11.89 9.94 12.66
C GLU A 207 -11.24 10.31 11.32
N ILE A 208 -10.75 9.32 10.56
CA ILE A 208 -10.15 9.54 9.25
C ILE A 208 -11.03 9.06 8.08
N LEU A 209 -12.21 8.49 8.36
CA LEU A 209 -13.17 8.03 7.36
C LEU A 209 -14.28 9.05 7.13
N ALA A 210 -14.71 9.23 5.85
CA ALA A 210 -15.80 10.10 5.46
C ALA A 210 -17.18 9.46 5.70
#